data_534d2367c5885a268993d4d485d4a383
#
_entry.id   534d2367c5885a268993d4d485d4a383
#
_cell.length_a   1.000
_cell.length_b   1.000
_cell.length_c   1.000
_cell.angle_alpha   90.00
_cell.angle_beta   90.00
_cell.angle_gamma   90.00
#
_symmetry.space_group_name_H-M   'P 1'
#
loop_
_entity.id
_entity.type
_entity.pdbx_description
1 polymer ?
#
loop_
_entity_poly.entity_id
_entity_poly.type
_entity_poly.pdbx_seq_one_letter_code
_entity_poly.pdbx_strand_id
1 'polypeptide(L)'
;MKTWKIWAITVPIILLMLCCAVIAWLWQNVSTNWAPEEQAAQYVLNHTPIDHIDSYQVFTASGLEDVFLGTDTFGHKWYAFYIPAKHTAYSVGVDQLVSAKKVEQSLLQDNIHTDTYSIGYVTGEASKALSAESSTNVVYEVRGRENGKAIFVYVDATSGHILWRYQLSA
;
A
#
# COMPACT_ATOMS: atom_id res chain seq x y z
N MET A 1 -55.65 -32.23 20.68
CA MET A 1 -54.52 -32.78 19.93
C MET A 1 -53.91 -31.64 19.18
N LYS A 2 -52.83 -31.37 19.27
CA LYS A 2 -51.43 -31.50 19.20
C LYS A 2 -50.72 -30.14 18.98
N THR A 3 -51.06 -29.16 19.85
CA THR A 3 -50.35 -27.89 19.87
C THR A 3 -48.83 -28.08 20.10
N TRP A 4 -48.43 -29.13 20.83
CA TRP A 4 -47.06 -29.46 21.14
C TRP A 4 -46.21 -29.77 19.89
N LYS A 5 -46.78 -30.41 18.86
CA LYS A 5 -46.06 -30.70 17.61
C LYS A 5 -45.79 -29.43 16.80
N ILE A 6 -46.69 -28.45 16.88
CA ILE A 6 -46.48 -27.15 16.21
C ILE A 6 -45.35 -26.40 16.93
N TRP A 7 -45.34 -26.36 18.24
CA TRP A 7 -44.28 -25.74 19.04
C TRP A 7 -42.93 -26.40 18.82
N ALA A 8 -42.85 -27.73 18.68
CA ALA A 8 -41.63 -28.48 18.44
C ALA A 8 -40.96 -28.14 17.08
N ILE A 9 -41.75 -27.63 16.10
CA ILE A 9 -41.23 -27.21 14.80
C ILE A 9 -41.00 -25.69 14.78
N THR A 10 -41.89 -24.91 15.38
CA THR A 10 -41.83 -23.44 15.33
C THR A 10 -40.65 -22.86 16.14
N VAL A 11 -40.37 -23.43 17.30
CA VAL A 11 -39.26 -22.96 18.17
C VAL A 11 -37.90 -23.09 17.50
N PRO A 12 -37.51 -24.24 16.90
CA PRO A 12 -36.21 -24.33 16.21
C PRO A 12 -36.13 -23.43 14.98
N ILE A 13 -37.22 -23.21 14.26
CA ILE A 13 -37.24 -22.28 13.12
C ILE A 13 -36.99 -20.84 13.56
N ILE A 14 -37.66 -20.40 14.63
CA ILE A 14 -37.44 -19.05 15.22
C ILE A 14 -36.00 -18.92 15.71
N LEU A 15 -35.48 -19.95 16.37
CA LEU A 15 -34.09 -19.94 16.85
C LEU A 15 -33.09 -19.84 15.69
N LEU A 16 -33.32 -20.58 14.60
CA LEU A 16 -32.50 -20.53 13.39
C LEU A 16 -32.53 -19.13 12.75
N MET A 17 -33.72 -18.53 12.62
CA MET A 17 -33.85 -17.18 12.09
C MET A 17 -33.12 -16.14 12.95
N LEU A 18 -33.19 -16.30 14.27
CA LEU A 18 -32.51 -15.41 15.21
C LEU A 18 -30.99 -15.56 15.12
N CYS A 19 -30.46 -16.80 14.98
CA CYS A 19 -29.05 -17.06 14.72
C CYS A 19 -28.59 -16.42 13.40
N CYS A 20 -29.35 -16.59 12.32
CA CYS A 20 -29.02 -15.96 11.03
C CYS A 20 -29.02 -14.43 11.12
N ALA A 21 -29.97 -13.83 11.84
CA ALA A 21 -30.02 -12.38 12.06
C ALA A 21 -28.83 -11.87 12.86
N VAL A 22 -28.41 -12.60 13.90
CA VAL A 22 -27.23 -12.27 14.71
C VAL A 22 -25.96 -12.37 13.87
N ILE A 23 -25.81 -13.43 13.07
CA ILE A 23 -24.66 -13.61 12.19
C ILE A 23 -24.61 -12.47 11.14
N ALA A 24 -25.74 -12.14 10.53
CA ALA A 24 -25.81 -11.04 9.56
C ALA A 24 -25.47 -9.68 10.21
N TRP A 25 -25.95 -9.44 11.41
CA TRP A 25 -25.64 -8.23 12.18
C TRP A 25 -24.16 -8.15 12.55
N LEU A 26 -23.57 -9.26 13.03
CA LEU A 26 -22.13 -9.34 13.33
C LEU A 26 -21.30 -9.10 12.07
N TRP A 27 -21.66 -9.73 10.96
CA TRP A 27 -20.97 -9.55 9.69
C TRP A 27 -21.00 -8.10 9.22
N GLN A 28 -22.16 -7.47 9.27
CA GLN A 28 -22.30 -6.06 8.89
C GLN A 28 -21.49 -5.16 9.80
N ASN A 29 -21.47 -5.42 11.12
CA ASN A 29 -20.72 -4.62 12.08
C ASN A 29 -19.19 -4.80 11.90
N VAL A 30 -18.71 -6.00 11.60
CA VAL A 30 -17.30 -6.25 11.32
C VAL A 30 -16.89 -5.61 10.00
N SER A 31 -17.67 -5.76 8.93
CA SER A 31 -17.33 -5.22 7.61
C SER A 31 -17.33 -3.69 7.55
N THR A 32 -18.16 -3.01 8.38
CA THR A 32 -18.18 -1.54 8.46
C THR A 32 -17.07 -0.95 9.34
N ASN A 33 -16.47 -1.78 10.20
CA ASN A 33 -15.39 -1.36 11.12
C ASN A 33 -14.01 -1.92 10.72
N TRP A 34 -13.84 -2.34 9.48
CA TRP A 34 -12.51 -2.73 8.99
C TRP A 34 -11.57 -1.54 9.11
N ALA A 35 -10.36 -1.80 9.59
CA ALA A 35 -9.32 -0.80 9.64
C ALA A 35 -9.09 -0.21 8.23
N PRO A 36 -8.77 1.07 8.10
CA PRO A 36 -8.49 1.68 6.79
C PRO A 36 -7.50 0.87 5.94
N GLU A 37 -6.52 0.27 6.58
CA GLU A 37 -5.51 -0.60 5.95
C GLU A 37 -6.12 -1.87 5.32
N GLU A 38 -7.10 -2.49 5.99
CA GLU A 38 -7.80 -3.67 5.46
C GLU A 38 -8.68 -3.32 4.26
N GLN A 39 -9.30 -2.14 4.27
CA GLN A 39 -10.07 -1.63 3.13
C GLN A 39 -9.16 -1.34 1.94
N ALA A 40 -8.00 -0.74 2.18
CA ALA A 40 -6.98 -0.50 1.18
C ALA A 40 -6.44 -1.82 0.60
N ALA A 41 -6.13 -2.80 1.45
CA ALA A 41 -5.68 -4.12 1.05
C ALA A 41 -6.72 -4.85 0.17
N GLN A 42 -7.99 -4.83 0.60
CA GLN A 42 -9.09 -5.43 -0.19
C GLN A 42 -9.26 -4.74 -1.54
N TYR A 43 -9.12 -3.40 -1.58
CA TYR A 43 -9.18 -2.66 -2.83
C TYR A 43 -8.04 -3.06 -3.77
N VAL A 44 -6.82 -3.16 -3.26
CA VAL A 44 -5.63 -3.57 -4.03
C VAL A 44 -5.81 -4.98 -4.60
N LEU A 45 -6.23 -5.96 -3.78
CA LEU A 45 -6.48 -7.33 -4.23
C LEU A 45 -7.53 -7.41 -5.35
N ASN A 46 -8.51 -6.51 -5.35
CA ASN A 46 -9.58 -6.52 -6.36
C ASN A 46 -9.25 -5.74 -7.64
N HIS A 47 -8.25 -4.84 -7.61
CA HIS A 47 -8.01 -3.88 -8.71
C HIS A 47 -6.58 -3.89 -9.25
N THR A 48 -5.70 -4.75 -8.71
CA THR A 48 -4.31 -4.89 -9.16
C THR A 48 -3.98 -6.36 -9.42
N PRO A 49 -2.84 -6.67 -10.03
CA PRO A 49 -2.43 -8.06 -10.26
C PRO A 49 -2.10 -8.86 -8.99
N ILE A 50 -2.03 -8.21 -7.82
CA ILE A 50 -1.65 -8.86 -6.57
C ILE A 50 -2.76 -9.80 -6.08
N ASP A 51 -2.43 -11.07 -5.85
CA ASP A 51 -3.30 -12.07 -5.22
C ASP A 51 -2.94 -12.33 -3.76
N HIS A 52 -1.67 -12.10 -3.40
CA HIS A 52 -1.18 -12.27 -2.04
C HIS A 52 -0.33 -11.07 -1.63
N ILE A 53 -0.64 -10.48 -0.48
CA ILE A 53 0.11 -9.36 0.09
C ILE A 53 1.22 -9.92 0.99
N ASP A 54 2.47 -9.56 0.67
CA ASP A 54 3.65 -9.95 1.42
C ASP A 54 4.00 -8.93 2.52
N SER A 55 3.86 -7.62 2.20
CA SER A 55 4.16 -6.54 3.15
C SER A 55 3.37 -5.27 2.84
N TYR A 56 3.29 -4.42 3.85
CA TYR A 56 2.59 -3.14 3.84
C TYR A 56 3.47 -2.04 4.42
N GLN A 57 3.39 -0.85 3.83
CA GLN A 57 4.01 0.37 4.36
C GLN A 57 3.17 1.59 3.99
N VAL A 58 3.32 2.68 4.76
CA VAL A 58 2.69 3.97 4.47
C VAL A 58 3.74 4.89 3.85
N PHE A 59 3.37 5.57 2.77
CA PHE A 59 4.18 6.59 2.13
C PHE A 59 3.46 7.94 2.22
N THR A 60 4.19 9.01 2.53
CA THR A 60 3.58 10.32 2.86
C THR A 60 4.15 11.51 2.09
N ALA A 61 5.13 11.30 1.22
CA ALA A 61 5.82 12.40 0.54
C ALA A 61 4.93 13.24 -0.40
N SER A 62 3.93 12.60 -1.02
CA SER A 62 2.97 13.29 -1.92
C SER A 62 1.53 13.28 -1.42
N GLY A 63 1.32 12.87 -0.18
CA GLY A 63 0.05 12.61 0.47
C GLY A 63 0.04 11.23 1.10
N LEU A 64 -1.04 10.89 1.79
CA LEU A 64 -1.18 9.56 2.38
C LEU A 64 -1.38 8.52 1.28
N GLU A 65 -0.50 7.53 1.22
CA GLU A 65 -0.57 6.38 0.34
C GLU A 65 -0.32 5.10 1.13
N ASP A 66 -1.10 4.08 0.82
CA ASP A 66 -0.88 2.72 1.31
C ASP A 66 -0.15 1.94 0.23
N VAL A 67 1.04 1.45 0.54
CA VAL A 67 1.90 0.74 -0.39
C VAL A 67 1.98 -0.72 0.01
N PHE A 68 1.64 -1.58 -0.92
CA PHE A 68 1.63 -3.04 -0.76
C PHE A 68 2.67 -3.66 -1.68
N LEU A 69 3.47 -4.55 -1.13
CA LEU A 69 4.27 -5.48 -1.92
C LEU A 69 3.55 -6.83 -1.88
N GLY A 70 3.39 -7.44 -3.03
CA GLY A 70 2.72 -8.73 -3.11
C GLY A 70 3.10 -9.51 -4.35
N THR A 71 2.48 -10.69 -4.48
CA THR A 71 2.70 -11.62 -5.59
C THR A 71 1.41 -11.89 -6.33
N ASP A 72 1.51 -12.10 -7.66
CA ASP A 72 0.41 -12.57 -8.49
C ASP A 72 0.32 -14.11 -8.48
N THR A 73 -0.73 -14.66 -9.12
CA THR A 73 -0.94 -16.12 -9.28
C THR A 73 0.22 -16.84 -9.97
N PHE A 74 1.07 -16.13 -10.70
CA PHE A 74 2.23 -16.69 -11.40
C PHE A 74 3.53 -16.56 -10.60
N GLY A 75 3.49 -15.92 -9.41
CA GLY A 75 4.64 -15.69 -8.55
C GLY A 75 5.48 -14.47 -8.89
N HIS A 76 5.02 -13.60 -9.80
CA HIS A 76 5.68 -12.33 -10.05
C HIS A 76 5.40 -11.35 -8.92
N LYS A 77 6.40 -10.56 -8.56
CA LYS A 77 6.27 -9.56 -7.49
C LYS A 77 5.83 -8.22 -8.05
N TRP A 78 4.91 -7.57 -7.33
CA TRP A 78 4.31 -6.29 -7.67
C TRP A 78 4.34 -5.34 -6.49
N TYR A 79 4.55 -4.06 -6.74
CA TYR A 79 4.14 -3.00 -5.85
C TYR A 79 2.77 -2.48 -6.27
N ALA A 80 1.89 -2.25 -5.31
CA ALA A 80 0.63 -1.55 -5.51
C ALA A 80 0.56 -0.34 -4.57
N PHE A 81 0.14 0.80 -5.11
CA PHE A 81 0.05 2.09 -4.44
C PHE A 81 -1.41 2.50 -4.40
N TYR A 82 -2.04 2.41 -3.24
CA TYR A 82 -3.41 2.85 -3.05
C TYR A 82 -3.44 4.27 -2.50
N ILE A 83 -4.18 5.15 -3.16
CA ILE A 83 -4.33 6.55 -2.80
C ILE A 83 -5.73 6.76 -2.25
N PRO A 84 -5.93 6.80 -0.91
CA PRO A 84 -7.26 6.89 -0.29
C PRO A 84 -8.06 8.10 -0.77
N ALA A 85 -7.42 9.27 -0.90
CA ALA A 85 -8.06 10.50 -1.33
C ALA A 85 -8.68 10.45 -2.74
N LYS A 86 -8.20 9.54 -3.60
CA LYS A 86 -8.68 9.37 -4.98
C LYS A 86 -9.43 8.06 -5.22
N HIS A 87 -9.45 7.17 -4.21
CA HIS A 87 -9.97 5.81 -4.36
C HIS A 87 -9.40 5.08 -5.60
N THR A 88 -8.07 5.16 -5.77
CA THR A 88 -7.39 4.62 -6.95
C THR A 88 -6.16 3.84 -6.53
N ALA A 89 -5.90 2.73 -7.19
CA ALA A 89 -4.66 1.97 -7.04
C ALA A 89 -3.88 1.94 -8.35
N TYR A 90 -2.55 2.05 -8.24
CA TYR A 90 -1.59 1.86 -9.33
C TYR A 90 -0.71 0.67 -8.99
N SER A 91 -0.20 -0.04 -9.98
CA SER A 91 0.71 -1.16 -9.77
C SER A 91 1.87 -1.14 -10.75
N VAL A 92 3.01 -1.66 -10.31
CA VAL A 92 4.23 -1.80 -11.10
C VAL A 92 4.93 -3.11 -10.75
N GLY A 93 5.43 -3.82 -11.75
CA GLY A 93 6.25 -5.02 -11.53
C GLY A 93 7.58 -4.67 -10.87
N VAL A 94 7.99 -5.46 -9.88
CA VAL A 94 9.28 -5.26 -9.20
C VAL A 94 10.46 -5.40 -10.16
N ASP A 95 10.32 -6.20 -11.19
CA ASP A 95 11.31 -6.41 -12.26
C ASP A 95 11.52 -5.17 -13.15
N GLN A 96 10.56 -4.25 -13.18
CA GLN A 96 10.65 -2.97 -13.90
C GLN A 96 11.39 -1.89 -13.09
N LEU A 97 11.68 -2.17 -11.82
CA LEU A 97 12.29 -1.22 -10.90
C LEU A 97 13.77 -1.52 -10.66
N VAL A 98 14.54 -0.48 -10.47
CA VAL A 98 15.90 -0.60 -9.96
C VAL A 98 15.84 -1.07 -8.51
N SER A 99 16.60 -2.10 -8.15
CA SER A 99 16.59 -2.58 -6.77
C SER A 99 17.09 -1.52 -5.78
N ALA A 100 16.50 -1.47 -4.59
CA ALA A 100 16.91 -0.56 -3.52
C ALA A 100 18.41 -0.64 -3.22
N LYS A 101 18.99 -1.84 -3.25
CA LYS A 101 20.43 -2.05 -3.08
C LYS A 101 21.28 -1.34 -4.14
N LYS A 102 20.82 -1.31 -5.39
CA LYS A 102 21.52 -0.62 -6.48
C LYS A 102 21.41 0.90 -6.33
N VAL A 103 20.23 1.40 -5.86
CA VAL A 103 20.05 2.81 -5.52
C VAL A 103 20.98 3.20 -4.37
N GLU A 104 21.05 2.41 -3.31
CA GLU A 104 21.96 2.64 -2.19
C GLU A 104 23.43 2.70 -2.63
N GLN A 105 23.86 1.78 -3.49
CA GLN A 105 25.22 1.78 -4.04
C GLN A 105 25.50 3.03 -4.88
N SER A 106 24.53 3.51 -5.65
CA SER A 106 24.69 4.75 -6.41
C SER A 106 24.82 5.96 -5.49
N LEU A 107 23.97 6.04 -4.45
CA LEU A 107 24.02 7.13 -3.49
C LEU A 107 25.32 7.16 -2.66
N LEU A 108 25.90 5.98 -2.36
CA LEU A 108 27.20 5.88 -1.71
C LEU A 108 28.34 6.49 -2.54
N GLN A 109 28.27 6.43 -3.89
CA GLN A 109 29.24 7.09 -4.77
C GLN A 109 29.20 8.62 -4.65
N ASP A 110 28.02 9.16 -4.26
CA ASP A 110 27.81 10.58 -3.98
C ASP A 110 28.03 10.95 -2.50
N ASN A 111 28.68 10.06 -1.71
CA ASN A 111 28.88 10.21 -0.26
C ASN A 111 27.59 10.32 0.58
N ILE A 112 26.49 9.77 0.08
CA ILE A 112 25.22 9.72 0.78
C ILE A 112 25.08 8.33 1.43
N HIS A 113 25.06 8.31 2.75
CA HIS A 113 24.83 7.11 3.56
C HIS A 113 23.33 6.96 3.82
N THR A 114 22.73 5.90 3.35
CA THR A 114 21.31 5.60 3.50
C THR A 114 21.01 5.08 4.90
N ASP A 115 20.11 5.72 5.62
CA ASP A 115 19.58 5.23 6.91
C ASP A 115 18.31 4.39 6.67
N THR A 116 17.36 4.91 5.89
CA THR A 116 16.09 4.24 5.53
C THR A 116 15.68 4.59 4.11
N TYR A 117 14.86 3.73 3.50
CA TYR A 117 14.19 4.03 2.24
C TYR A 117 12.74 3.59 2.27
N SER A 118 11.90 4.27 1.52
CA SER A 118 10.52 3.89 1.22
C SER A 118 10.27 4.07 -0.26
N ILE A 119 9.26 3.37 -0.78
CA ILE A 119 8.82 3.50 -2.17
C ILE A 119 7.39 4.06 -2.18
N GLY A 120 7.08 4.92 -3.13
CA GLY A 120 5.76 5.50 -3.26
C GLY A 120 5.46 5.97 -4.68
N TYR A 121 4.21 6.35 -4.91
CA TYR A 121 3.72 6.86 -6.18
C TYR A 121 3.43 8.36 -6.07
N VAL A 122 4.20 9.19 -6.75
CA VAL A 122 4.09 10.65 -6.64
C VAL A 122 2.95 11.17 -7.49
N THR A 123 2.03 11.91 -6.86
CA THR A 123 0.85 12.50 -7.51
C THR A 123 0.76 14.01 -7.30
N GLY A 124 -0.09 14.67 -8.11
CA GLY A 124 -0.44 16.08 -7.92
C GLY A 124 0.72 17.06 -8.18
N GLU A 125 0.90 18.02 -7.29
CA GLU A 125 1.92 19.07 -7.40
C GLU A 125 3.34 18.52 -7.25
N ALA A 126 3.53 17.54 -6.35
CA ALA A 126 4.81 16.86 -6.17
C ALA A 126 5.23 16.12 -7.44
N SER A 127 4.28 15.53 -8.18
CA SER A 127 4.54 14.93 -9.48
C SER A 127 5.08 15.96 -10.47
N LYS A 128 4.54 17.17 -10.51
CA LYS A 128 5.03 18.23 -11.40
C LYS A 128 6.47 18.66 -11.07
N ALA A 129 6.82 18.68 -9.79
CA ALA A 129 8.16 19.03 -9.34
C ALA A 129 9.19 17.93 -9.64
N LEU A 130 8.79 16.65 -9.55
CA LEU A 130 9.65 15.49 -9.75
C LEU A 130 9.53 14.86 -11.14
N SER A 131 8.41 15.08 -11.86
CA SER A 131 8.05 14.38 -13.10
C SER A 131 8.74 14.89 -14.36
N ALA A 132 9.51 15.97 -14.29
CA ALA A 132 10.29 16.39 -15.44
C ALA A 132 11.25 15.30 -15.94
N GLU A 133 11.57 14.32 -15.10
CA GLU A 133 12.55 13.27 -15.36
C GLU A 133 12.08 11.84 -15.00
N SER A 134 10.91 11.66 -14.35
CA SER A 134 10.38 10.34 -14.02
C SER A 134 9.38 9.84 -15.07
N SER A 135 9.60 8.64 -15.59
CA SER A 135 8.73 8.02 -16.60
C SER A 135 7.48 7.35 -16.00
N THR A 136 7.50 7.00 -14.72
CA THR A 136 6.46 6.15 -14.09
C THR A 136 5.78 6.76 -12.87
N ASN A 137 6.25 7.92 -12.38
CA ASN A 137 5.85 8.52 -11.10
C ASN A 137 6.15 7.65 -9.85
N VAL A 138 6.84 6.52 -10.01
CA VAL A 138 7.28 5.69 -8.88
C VAL A 138 8.65 6.17 -8.43
N VAL A 139 8.78 6.48 -7.15
CA VAL A 139 10.00 7.04 -6.58
C VAL A 139 10.42 6.27 -5.32
N TYR A 140 11.73 6.21 -5.10
CA TYR A 140 12.28 5.91 -3.79
C TYR A 140 12.50 7.24 -3.04
N GLU A 141 11.96 7.35 -1.83
CA GLU A 141 12.36 8.34 -0.85
C GLU A 141 13.43 7.72 0.02
N VAL A 142 14.63 8.27 -0.06
CA VAL A 142 15.77 7.84 0.75
C VAL A 142 16.05 8.89 1.80
N ARG A 143 16.12 8.46 3.06
CA ARG A 143 16.58 9.28 4.16
C ARG A 143 17.96 8.80 4.54
N GLY A 144 18.89 9.74 4.68
CA GLY A 144 20.28 9.41 4.93
C GLY A 144 21.08 10.59 5.44
N ARG A 145 22.40 10.48 5.30
CA ARG A 145 23.36 11.51 5.72
C ARG A 145 24.38 11.77 4.63
N GLU A 146 24.59 13.04 4.36
CA GLU A 146 25.65 13.54 3.50
C GLU A 146 26.58 14.44 4.34
N ASN A 147 27.87 14.09 4.46
CA ASN A 147 28.83 14.83 5.28
C ASN A 147 28.35 15.06 6.73
N GLY A 148 27.66 14.07 7.33
CA GLY A 148 27.12 14.12 8.68
C GLY A 148 25.81 14.89 8.85
N LYS A 149 25.29 15.53 7.81
CA LYS A 149 24.00 16.24 7.81
C LYS A 149 22.90 15.35 7.26
N ALA A 150 21.70 15.45 7.86
CA ALA A 150 20.55 14.70 7.40
C ALA A 150 20.11 15.18 6.00
N ILE A 151 19.80 14.23 5.12
CA ILE A 151 19.37 14.49 3.75
C ILE A 151 18.17 13.62 3.37
N PHE A 152 17.29 14.17 2.58
CA PHE A 152 16.24 13.46 1.88
C PHE A 152 16.56 13.47 0.38
N VAL A 153 16.47 12.31 -0.25
CA VAL A 153 16.74 12.14 -1.67
C VAL A 153 15.57 11.40 -2.32
N TYR A 154 15.04 11.96 -3.40
CA TYR A 154 14.06 11.30 -4.25
C TYR A 154 14.76 10.75 -5.47
N VAL A 155 14.59 9.47 -5.71
CA VAL A 155 15.22 8.74 -6.80
C VAL A 155 14.13 8.12 -7.67
N ASP A 156 14.21 8.28 -8.98
CA ASP A 156 13.31 7.58 -9.91
C ASP A 156 13.50 6.07 -9.77
N ALA A 157 12.40 5.37 -9.48
CA ALA A 157 12.49 3.95 -9.18
C ALA A 157 12.76 3.08 -10.43
N THR A 158 12.55 3.60 -11.63
CA THR A 158 12.81 2.88 -12.89
C THR A 158 14.22 3.08 -13.41
N SER A 159 14.72 4.31 -13.35
CA SER A 159 16.05 4.65 -13.89
C SER A 159 17.15 4.66 -12.83
N GLY A 160 16.80 4.90 -11.56
CA GLY A 160 17.77 5.10 -10.49
C GLY A 160 18.38 6.51 -10.48
N HIS A 161 17.87 7.45 -11.31
CA HIS A 161 18.34 8.83 -11.31
C HIS A 161 17.83 9.60 -10.09
N ILE A 162 18.70 10.46 -9.52
CA ILE A 162 18.30 11.39 -8.48
C ILE A 162 17.43 12.49 -9.11
N LEU A 163 16.15 12.56 -8.69
CA LEU A 163 15.20 13.57 -9.13
C LEU A 163 15.32 14.86 -8.30
N TRP A 164 15.55 14.70 -7.00
CA TRP A 164 15.59 15.82 -6.09
C TRP A 164 16.30 15.44 -4.79
N ARG A 165 16.99 16.40 -4.18
CA ARG A 165 17.62 16.24 -2.88
C ARG A 165 17.43 17.47 -2.01
N TYR A 166 17.20 17.26 -0.73
CA TYR A 166 17.03 18.29 0.27
C TYR A 166 17.85 17.99 1.51
N GLN A 167 18.76 18.89 1.83
CA GLN A 167 19.57 18.79 3.05
C GLN A 167 18.89 19.60 4.15
N LEU A 168 18.67 18.98 5.31
CA LEU A 168 18.15 19.67 6.46
C LEU A 168 19.26 20.58 7.03
N SER A 169 19.00 21.88 7.05
CA SER A 169 19.82 22.81 7.82
C SER A 169 19.56 22.58 9.31
N ALA A 170 20.64 22.35 10.07
CA ALA A 170 20.59 22.27 11.52
C ALA A 170 20.28 23.64 12.12
#